data_74b64dc9857d5807642b7d2358234ace
#
_entry.id   74b64dc9857d5807642b7d2358234ace
#
_cell.length_a   1.000
_cell.length_b   1.000
_cell.length_c   1.000
_cell.angle_alpha   90.00
_cell.angle_beta   90.00
_cell.angle_gamma   90.00
#
_symmetry.space_group_name_H-M   'P 1'
#
loop_
_entity.id
_entity.type
_entity.pdbx_description
1 polymer ?
#
loop_
_entity_poly.entity_id
_entity_poly.type
_entity_poly.pdbx_seq_one_letter_code
_entity_poly.pdbx_strand_id
1 'polypeptide(L)'
;MSNGTLTAQVAHLLQQELNQQEFDVLHDHGQKEIDSSDKLGKLRSWFGSALKSETVLADLDIAIVSRNDKKIYALIEIEETSDKPKVILGDILATLLGNGIAFQGKLDLQVGEWTTLFVMVYDIHQSHLNRLAFLAEQTGLLKRNLTTPNATIGRIIIDTFSDKEQLECKLWQHINEVVNHRGYSEWNDNGG
;
A
#
# COMPACT_ATOMS: atom_id res chain seq x y z
N MET A 1 19.67 9.90 4.44
CA MET A 1 19.36 8.47 4.53
C MET A 1 19.38 7.92 3.13
N SER A 2 19.80 6.67 2.88
CA SER A 2 19.67 6.08 1.54
C SER A 2 18.20 5.83 1.26
N ASN A 3 17.73 6.16 0.06
CA ASN A 3 16.35 5.85 -0.39
C ASN A 3 16.07 4.36 -0.11
N GLY A 4 14.92 4.06 0.46
CA GLY A 4 14.49 2.71 0.79
C GLY A 4 14.87 2.17 2.18
N THR A 5 15.69 2.90 2.97
CA THR A 5 16.03 2.44 4.33
C THR A 5 14.81 2.53 5.26
N LEU A 6 14.00 3.58 5.11
CA LEU A 6 12.80 3.77 5.92
C LEU A 6 11.72 2.73 5.58
N THR A 7 11.49 2.49 4.30
CA THR A 7 10.57 1.43 3.82
C THR A 7 10.93 0.06 4.39
N ALA A 8 12.22 -0.32 4.36
CA ALA A 8 12.68 -1.59 4.91
C ALA A 8 12.47 -1.68 6.43
N GLN A 9 12.71 -0.61 7.17
CA GLN A 9 12.51 -0.57 8.63
C GLN A 9 11.02 -0.70 8.99
N VAL A 10 10.16 0.01 8.27
CA VAL A 10 8.70 -0.07 8.44
C VAL A 10 8.19 -1.48 8.10
N ALA A 11 8.64 -2.07 7.00
CA ALA A 11 8.26 -3.42 6.61
C ALA A 11 8.66 -4.45 7.68
N HIS A 12 9.87 -4.31 8.25
CA HIS A 12 10.34 -5.18 9.33
C HIS A 12 9.48 -5.04 10.60
N LEU A 13 9.16 -3.81 11.03
CA LEU A 13 8.27 -3.57 12.15
C LEU A 13 6.91 -4.24 11.93
N LEU A 14 6.30 -4.01 10.78
CA LEU A 14 5.00 -4.60 10.44
C LEU A 14 5.05 -6.13 10.44
N GLN A 15 6.14 -6.73 9.96
CA GLN A 15 6.33 -8.17 9.99
C GLN A 15 6.45 -8.73 11.42
N GLN A 16 7.01 -7.97 12.36
CA GLN A 16 7.11 -8.37 13.77
C GLN A 16 5.77 -8.26 14.49
N GLU A 17 5.00 -7.20 14.22
CA GLU A 17 3.77 -6.88 14.94
C GLU A 17 2.54 -7.64 14.40
N LEU A 18 2.52 -7.98 13.11
CA LEU A 18 1.43 -8.72 12.50
C LEU A 18 1.53 -10.22 12.78
N ASN A 19 0.38 -10.89 12.89
CA ASN A 19 0.32 -12.34 13.00
C ASN A 19 0.92 -13.02 11.76
N GLN A 20 2.13 -13.52 11.88
CA GLN A 20 2.87 -14.14 10.80
C GLN A 20 2.24 -15.44 10.27
N GLN A 21 1.28 -16.04 10.98
CA GLN A 21 0.53 -17.19 10.48
C GLN A 21 -0.55 -16.78 9.49
N GLU A 22 -1.05 -15.55 9.60
CA GLU A 22 -2.13 -15.03 8.77
C GLU A 22 -1.65 -14.12 7.65
N PHE A 23 -0.57 -13.37 7.87
CA PHE A 23 -0.10 -12.33 6.98
C PHE A 23 1.33 -12.49 6.52
N ASP A 24 1.57 -12.06 5.30
CA ASP A 24 2.88 -11.76 4.75
C ASP A 24 3.02 -10.25 4.56
N VAL A 25 4.15 -9.68 4.94
CA VAL A 25 4.57 -8.34 4.57
C VAL A 25 5.54 -8.44 3.39
N LEU A 26 5.12 -7.97 2.22
CA LEU A 26 5.93 -7.95 1.00
C LEU A 26 6.49 -6.56 0.83
N HIS A 27 7.78 -6.41 0.46
CA HIS A 27 8.38 -5.10 0.26
C HIS A 27 9.48 -5.13 -0.81
N ASP A 28 9.74 -3.99 -1.45
CA ASP A 28 10.71 -3.85 -2.54
C ASP A 28 12.09 -3.40 -2.06
N HIS A 29 12.19 -2.78 -0.89
CA HIS A 29 13.43 -2.22 -0.37
C HIS A 29 13.98 -3.00 0.81
N GLY A 30 15.31 -3.21 0.83
CA GLY A 30 16.02 -3.88 1.92
C GLY A 30 17.31 -4.55 1.48
N GLN A 31 18.15 -4.90 2.44
CA GLN A 31 19.33 -5.73 2.21
C GLN A 31 18.95 -7.20 2.46
N LYS A 32 19.27 -8.07 1.52
CA LYS A 32 18.99 -9.51 1.58
C LYS A 32 19.60 -10.25 2.79
N GLU A 33 20.43 -9.56 3.56
CA GLU A 33 21.27 -10.17 4.60
C GLU A 33 20.67 -10.06 6.02
N ILE A 34 19.54 -9.37 6.23
CA ILE A 34 19.09 -9.05 7.59
C ILE A 34 18.16 -10.10 8.18
N ASP A 35 17.35 -10.78 7.37
CA ASP A 35 16.54 -11.89 7.86
C ASP A 35 16.04 -12.77 6.70
N SER A 36 16.19 -14.10 6.84
CA SER A 36 15.72 -15.07 5.85
C SER A 36 14.19 -15.18 5.80
N SER A 37 13.48 -14.52 6.71
CA SER A 37 12.01 -14.46 6.78
C SER A 37 11.42 -13.32 5.94
N ASP A 38 12.23 -12.32 5.58
CA ASP A 38 11.74 -11.16 4.84
C ASP A 38 11.40 -11.51 3.39
N LYS A 39 10.19 -11.17 2.99
CA LYS A 39 9.73 -11.33 1.60
C LYS A 39 10.08 -10.10 0.78
N LEU A 40 11.40 -9.94 0.55
CA LEU A 40 11.98 -8.90 -0.29
C LEU A 40 11.86 -9.28 -1.77
N GLY A 41 11.34 -8.37 -2.57
CA GLY A 41 11.25 -8.54 -4.02
C GLY A 41 10.46 -7.42 -4.70
N LYS A 42 10.53 -7.36 -6.03
CA LYS A 42 9.81 -6.36 -6.79
C LYS A 42 8.29 -6.52 -6.63
N LEU A 43 7.66 -5.50 -6.04
CA LEU A 43 6.23 -5.35 -5.89
C LEU A 43 5.76 -4.29 -6.91
N ARG A 44 4.85 -4.67 -7.83
CA ARG A 44 4.57 -3.83 -9.01
C ARG A 44 3.10 -3.76 -9.35
N SER A 45 2.62 -2.54 -9.61
CA SER A 45 1.41 -2.30 -10.37
C SER A 45 1.70 -2.44 -11.86
N TRP A 46 0.84 -3.10 -12.63
CA TRP A 46 1.03 -3.34 -14.05
C TRP A 46 -0.29 -3.21 -14.83
N PHE A 47 -0.20 -3.00 -16.16
CA PHE A 47 -1.36 -2.90 -17.05
C PHE A 47 -1.22 -3.83 -18.26
N GLY A 48 -2.30 -3.95 -19.04
CA GLY A 48 -2.32 -4.79 -20.24
C GLY A 48 -2.60 -6.26 -19.95
N SER A 49 -2.25 -7.15 -20.88
CA SER A 49 -2.56 -8.58 -20.81
C SER A 49 -1.46 -9.43 -20.17
N ALA A 50 -0.28 -8.89 -19.96
CA ALA A 50 0.86 -9.60 -19.39
C ALA A 50 1.81 -8.63 -18.69
N LEU A 51 2.47 -9.11 -17.63
CA LEU A 51 3.53 -8.38 -16.94
C LEU A 51 4.81 -8.41 -17.77
N LYS A 52 5.24 -7.26 -18.25
CA LYS A 52 6.51 -7.03 -18.93
C LYS A 52 7.11 -5.71 -18.45
N SER A 53 8.37 -5.43 -18.76
CA SER A 53 9.00 -4.17 -18.36
C SER A 53 8.23 -2.92 -18.84
N GLU A 54 7.72 -2.96 -20.05
CA GLU A 54 6.95 -1.87 -20.66
C GLU A 54 5.51 -1.73 -20.14
N THR A 55 5.01 -2.71 -19.37
CA THR A 55 3.66 -2.70 -18.79
C THR A 55 3.65 -2.40 -17.29
N VAL A 56 4.80 -2.20 -16.67
CA VAL A 56 4.90 -1.74 -15.28
C VAL A 56 4.49 -0.27 -15.20
N LEU A 57 3.57 0.05 -14.28
CA LEU A 57 3.12 1.42 -14.00
C LEU A 57 3.86 2.04 -12.81
N ALA A 58 4.04 1.25 -11.76
CA ALA A 58 4.74 1.68 -10.55
C ALA A 58 5.43 0.48 -9.88
N ASP A 59 6.57 0.72 -9.26
CA ASP A 59 7.08 -0.11 -8.17
C ASP A 59 6.43 0.39 -6.88
N LEU A 60 5.90 -0.52 -6.05
CA LEU A 60 5.20 -0.24 -4.79
C LEU A 60 6.12 -0.58 -3.62
N ASP A 61 6.00 0.16 -2.52
CA ASP A 61 6.88 0.00 -1.37
C ASP A 61 6.57 -1.24 -0.54
N ILE A 62 5.34 -1.34 -0.01
CA ILE A 62 4.95 -2.42 0.90
C ILE A 62 3.54 -2.91 0.58
N ALA A 63 3.30 -4.23 0.71
CA ALA A 63 1.97 -4.81 0.73
C ALA A 63 1.80 -5.77 1.91
N ILE A 64 0.64 -5.71 2.56
CA ILE A 64 0.21 -6.68 3.56
C ILE A 64 -0.80 -7.63 2.93
N VAL A 65 -0.44 -8.91 2.88
CA VAL A 65 -1.14 -9.93 2.12
C VAL A 65 -1.57 -11.06 3.03
N SER A 66 -2.82 -11.48 2.93
CA SER A 66 -3.28 -12.70 3.58
C SER A 66 -2.63 -13.94 2.93
N ARG A 67 -2.12 -14.84 3.76
CA ARG A 67 -1.52 -16.09 3.30
C ARG A 67 -2.53 -17.05 2.71
N ASN A 68 -3.75 -17.02 3.24
CA ASN A 68 -4.77 -18.01 2.91
C ASN A 68 -5.38 -17.79 1.53
N ASP A 69 -5.75 -16.55 1.22
CA ASP A 69 -6.52 -16.20 0.02
C ASP A 69 -5.81 -15.22 -0.92
N LYS A 70 -4.56 -14.84 -0.60
CA LYS A 70 -3.75 -13.91 -1.41
C LYS A 70 -4.35 -12.52 -1.59
N LYS A 71 -5.31 -12.15 -0.74
CA LYS A 71 -5.87 -10.80 -0.71
C LYS A 71 -4.88 -9.81 -0.12
N ILE A 72 -4.74 -8.68 -0.79
CA ILE A 72 -3.98 -7.53 -0.28
C ILE A 72 -4.91 -6.70 0.59
N TYR A 73 -4.57 -6.52 1.87
CA TYR A 73 -5.33 -5.68 2.79
C TYR A 73 -4.81 -4.25 2.85
N ALA A 74 -3.50 -4.09 2.72
CA ALA A 74 -2.88 -2.78 2.64
C ALA A 74 -1.84 -2.74 1.52
N LEU A 75 -1.85 -1.65 0.75
CA LEU A 75 -0.75 -1.19 -0.09
C LEU A 75 -0.24 0.10 0.55
N ILE A 76 1.07 0.26 0.67
CA ILE A 76 1.70 1.38 1.34
C ILE A 76 2.76 1.97 0.42
N GLU A 77 2.66 3.27 0.19
CA GLU A 77 3.65 4.11 -0.47
C GLU A 77 4.19 5.12 0.54
N ILE A 78 5.51 5.26 0.62
CA ILE A 78 6.21 6.15 1.54
C ILE A 78 6.99 7.19 0.75
N GLU A 79 6.43 8.39 0.64
CA GLU A 79 7.06 9.49 -0.09
C GLU A 79 7.98 10.29 0.85
N GLU A 80 9.27 9.96 0.80
CA GLU A 80 10.31 10.55 1.67
C GLU A 80 10.82 11.91 1.16
N THR A 81 10.65 12.21 -0.14
CA THR A 81 11.40 13.29 -0.80
C THR A 81 10.54 14.40 -1.34
N SER A 82 9.25 14.17 -1.48
CA SER A 82 8.38 15.13 -2.15
C SER A 82 6.95 15.14 -1.59
N ASP A 83 6.55 16.30 -1.10
CA ASP A 83 5.17 16.61 -0.75
C ASP A 83 4.36 17.20 -1.92
N LYS A 84 4.92 17.14 -3.14
CA LYS A 84 4.30 17.75 -4.33
C LYS A 84 3.07 16.95 -4.76
N PRO A 85 1.90 17.60 -4.90
CA PRO A 85 0.66 16.94 -5.29
C PRO A 85 0.76 16.12 -6.58
N LYS A 86 1.60 16.55 -7.51
CA LYS A 86 1.82 15.84 -8.78
C LYS A 86 2.45 14.46 -8.57
N VAL A 87 3.41 14.35 -7.65
CA VAL A 87 4.09 13.07 -7.35
C VAL A 87 3.10 12.14 -6.67
N ILE A 88 2.50 12.59 -5.56
CA ILE A 88 1.51 11.84 -4.79
C ILE A 88 0.35 11.33 -5.68
N LEU A 89 -0.19 12.23 -6.51
CA LEU A 89 -1.26 11.86 -7.46
C LEU A 89 -0.76 10.86 -8.51
N GLY A 90 0.49 10.99 -8.95
CA GLY A 90 1.13 10.06 -9.90
C GLY A 90 1.17 8.64 -9.36
N ASP A 91 1.62 8.46 -8.12
CA ASP A 91 1.74 7.16 -7.45
C ASP A 91 0.35 6.53 -7.24
N ILE A 92 -0.62 7.32 -6.77
CA ILE A 92 -2.00 6.84 -6.62
C ILE A 92 -2.59 6.41 -7.97
N LEU A 93 -2.45 7.23 -9.00
CA LEU A 93 -3.00 6.92 -10.32
C LEU A 93 -2.30 5.72 -10.95
N ALA A 94 -0.99 5.59 -10.83
CA ALA A 94 -0.25 4.45 -11.33
C ALA A 94 -0.70 3.14 -10.65
N THR A 95 -1.04 3.20 -9.38
CA THR A 95 -1.62 2.05 -8.66
C THR A 95 -3.03 1.73 -9.14
N LEU A 96 -3.92 2.75 -9.22
CA LEU A 96 -5.33 2.57 -9.58
C LEU A 96 -5.54 2.17 -11.06
N LEU A 97 -4.70 2.64 -11.97
CA LEU A 97 -4.78 2.32 -13.40
C LEU A 97 -4.28 0.91 -13.74
N GLY A 98 -3.70 0.21 -12.77
CA GLY A 98 -3.21 -1.14 -12.96
C GLY A 98 -4.32 -2.18 -13.16
N ASN A 99 -3.96 -3.26 -13.84
CA ASN A 99 -4.80 -4.47 -13.99
C ASN A 99 -4.55 -5.49 -12.87
N GLY A 100 -3.56 -5.26 -12.03
CA GLY A 100 -3.21 -6.10 -10.90
C GLY A 100 -1.93 -5.66 -10.22
N ILE A 101 -1.63 -6.36 -9.14
CA ILE A 101 -0.38 -6.23 -8.38
C ILE A 101 0.40 -7.53 -8.52
N ALA A 102 1.68 -7.42 -8.82
CA ALA A 102 2.60 -8.55 -8.95
C ALA A 102 3.71 -8.48 -7.91
N PHE A 103 4.10 -9.62 -7.38
CA PHE A 103 5.26 -9.76 -6.51
C PHE A 103 6.24 -10.78 -7.09
N GLN A 104 7.50 -10.39 -7.31
CA GLN A 104 8.53 -11.24 -7.94
C GLN A 104 8.05 -11.91 -9.25
N GLY A 105 7.24 -11.19 -10.03
CA GLY A 105 6.69 -11.70 -11.29
C GLY A 105 5.47 -12.63 -11.16
N LYS A 106 5.01 -12.95 -9.94
CA LYS A 106 3.78 -13.71 -9.70
C LYS A 106 2.58 -12.76 -9.71
N LEU A 107 1.49 -13.20 -10.35
CA LEU A 107 0.26 -12.41 -10.58
C LEU A 107 -0.93 -12.93 -9.74
N ASP A 108 -0.66 -13.58 -8.64
CA ASP A 108 -1.65 -14.24 -7.79
C ASP A 108 -2.22 -13.35 -6.67
N LEU A 109 -1.74 -12.11 -6.56
CA LEU A 109 -2.23 -11.16 -5.57
C LEU A 109 -3.54 -10.50 -6.00
N GLN A 110 -4.48 -10.40 -5.06
CA GLN A 110 -5.82 -9.87 -5.32
C GLN A 110 -6.03 -8.54 -4.58
N VAL A 111 -6.49 -7.54 -5.33
CA VAL A 111 -6.99 -6.27 -4.78
C VAL A 111 -8.52 -6.24 -4.85
N GLY A 112 -9.15 -5.44 -3.98
CA GLY A 112 -10.59 -5.31 -3.96
C GLY A 112 -11.06 -4.27 -2.94
N GLU A 113 -12.35 -4.26 -2.64
CA GLU A 113 -12.96 -3.33 -1.67
C GLU A 113 -12.36 -3.46 -0.26
N TRP A 114 -11.79 -4.62 0.06
CA TRP A 114 -11.05 -4.87 1.30
C TRP A 114 -9.67 -4.23 1.34
N THR A 115 -9.13 -3.77 0.21
CA THR A 115 -7.79 -3.19 0.12
C THR A 115 -7.83 -1.70 0.48
N THR A 116 -6.88 -1.25 1.30
CA THR A 116 -6.62 0.17 1.55
C THR A 116 -5.26 0.55 0.97
N LEU A 117 -5.22 1.59 0.16
CA LEU A 117 -3.98 2.24 -0.29
C LEU A 117 -3.62 3.36 0.69
N PHE A 118 -2.47 3.25 1.33
CA PHE A 118 -1.88 4.27 2.19
C PHE A 118 -0.78 5.01 1.42
N VAL A 119 -0.83 6.32 1.42
CA VAL A 119 0.24 7.18 0.91
C VAL A 119 0.73 8.05 2.06
N MET A 120 1.90 7.71 2.58
CA MET A 120 2.52 8.39 3.72
C MET A 120 3.54 9.40 3.22
N VAL A 121 3.30 10.68 3.51
CA VAL A 121 4.07 11.79 2.95
C VAL A 121 4.90 12.46 4.04
N TYR A 122 6.22 12.59 3.80
CA TYR A 122 7.10 13.31 4.70
C TYR A 122 6.84 14.81 4.65
N ASP A 123 6.37 15.38 5.76
CA ASP A 123 6.07 16.80 5.91
C ASP A 123 6.47 17.32 7.31
N ILE A 124 7.71 17.78 7.45
CA ILE A 124 8.24 18.32 8.71
C ILE A 124 7.38 19.48 9.24
N HIS A 125 6.81 20.26 8.35
CA HIS A 125 6.14 21.52 8.73
C HIS A 125 4.62 21.37 8.88
N GLN A 126 4.07 20.21 8.54
CA GLN A 126 2.61 19.97 8.50
C GLN A 126 1.83 21.07 7.75
N SER A 127 2.52 21.73 6.83
CA SER A 127 2.02 22.92 6.11
C SER A 127 1.01 22.58 5.01
N HIS A 128 0.89 21.30 4.65
CA HIS A 128 0.14 20.85 3.49
C HIS A 128 -1.07 19.95 3.81
N LEU A 129 -1.43 19.79 5.09
CA LEU A 129 -2.54 18.90 5.52
C LEU A 129 -3.84 19.14 4.75
N ASN A 130 -4.25 20.42 4.60
CA ASN A 130 -5.48 20.76 3.85
C ASN A 130 -5.38 20.38 2.36
N ARG A 131 -4.19 20.51 1.77
CA ARG A 131 -3.94 20.12 0.38
C ARG A 131 -4.02 18.60 0.20
N LEU A 132 -3.46 17.84 1.14
CA LEU A 132 -3.49 16.39 1.11
C LEU A 132 -4.90 15.85 1.34
N ALA A 133 -5.68 16.45 2.26
CA ALA A 133 -7.09 16.12 2.44
C ALA A 133 -7.90 16.34 1.15
N PHE A 134 -7.67 17.47 0.46
CA PHE A 134 -8.29 17.72 -0.83
C PHE A 134 -7.87 16.71 -1.90
N LEU A 135 -6.59 16.32 -1.96
CA LEU A 135 -6.12 15.29 -2.87
C LEU A 135 -6.80 13.94 -2.59
N ALA A 136 -6.95 13.54 -1.33
CA ALA A 136 -7.65 12.31 -0.96
C ALA A 136 -9.10 12.31 -1.45
N GLU A 137 -9.81 13.42 -1.30
CA GLU A 137 -11.17 13.60 -1.81
C GLU A 137 -11.22 13.48 -3.34
N GLN A 138 -10.36 14.21 -4.05
CA GLN A 138 -10.30 14.19 -5.51
C GLN A 138 -9.93 12.82 -6.08
N THR A 139 -9.00 12.11 -5.46
CA THR A 139 -8.65 10.74 -5.87
C THR A 139 -9.80 9.77 -5.64
N GLY A 140 -10.57 9.93 -4.57
CA GLY A 140 -11.81 9.18 -4.34
C GLY A 140 -12.86 9.38 -5.44
N LEU A 141 -13.00 10.61 -5.95
CA LEU A 141 -13.89 10.93 -7.07
C LEU A 141 -13.37 10.35 -8.38
N LEU A 142 -12.07 10.47 -8.66
CA LEU A 142 -11.44 9.89 -9.86
C LEU A 142 -11.59 8.38 -9.89
N LYS A 143 -11.35 7.70 -8.78
CA LYS A 143 -11.45 6.24 -8.65
C LYS A 143 -12.81 5.72 -9.13
N ARG A 144 -13.91 6.40 -8.80
CA ARG A 144 -15.28 5.99 -9.19
C ARG A 144 -15.51 5.93 -10.70
N ASN A 145 -14.67 6.61 -11.48
CA ASN A 145 -14.76 6.66 -12.94
C ASN A 145 -13.78 5.72 -13.65
N LEU A 146 -12.95 5.01 -12.90
CA LEU A 146 -12.01 4.02 -13.43
C LEU A 146 -12.67 2.65 -13.51
N THR A 147 -12.36 1.90 -14.56
CA THR A 147 -12.87 0.53 -14.79
C THR A 147 -11.78 -0.54 -14.68
N THR A 148 -10.60 -0.18 -14.26
CA THR A 148 -9.48 -1.10 -14.07
C THR A 148 -9.70 -1.98 -12.82
N PRO A 149 -9.18 -3.20 -12.78
CA PRO A 149 -9.28 -4.06 -11.60
C PRO A 149 -8.77 -3.40 -10.32
N ASN A 150 -7.64 -2.68 -10.37
CA ASN A 150 -7.12 -1.99 -9.19
C ASN A 150 -7.98 -0.80 -8.71
N ALA A 151 -8.87 -0.28 -9.55
CA ALA A 151 -9.83 0.76 -9.13
C ALA A 151 -10.88 0.24 -8.13
N THR A 152 -10.98 -1.08 -7.93
CA THR A 152 -11.81 -1.69 -6.88
C THR A 152 -11.25 -1.51 -5.46
N ILE A 153 -9.99 -1.06 -5.29
CA ILE A 153 -9.40 -0.71 -3.99
C ILE A 153 -10.41 0.12 -3.18
N GLY A 154 -10.77 -0.35 -1.97
CA GLY A 154 -11.86 0.23 -1.18
C GLY A 154 -11.57 1.65 -0.71
N ARG A 155 -10.41 1.87 -0.09
CA ARG A 155 -10.03 3.15 0.54
C ARG A 155 -8.68 3.64 0.04
N ILE A 156 -8.55 4.98 0.02
CA ILE A 156 -7.27 5.67 -0.18
C ILE A 156 -7.10 6.59 1.01
N ILE A 157 -6.00 6.48 1.72
CA ILE A 157 -5.64 7.30 2.87
C ILE A 157 -4.32 8.00 2.54
N ILE A 158 -4.33 9.33 2.59
CA ILE A 158 -3.13 10.15 2.46
C ILE A 158 -2.90 10.78 3.83
N ASP A 159 -1.76 10.49 4.45
CA ASP A 159 -1.39 11.04 5.76
C ASP A 159 0.06 11.52 5.74
N THR A 160 0.46 12.30 6.72
CA THR A 160 1.80 12.89 6.82
C THR A 160 2.57 12.30 7.99
N PHE A 161 3.88 12.38 7.91
CA PHE A 161 4.77 12.09 9.03
C PHE A 161 5.95 13.06 9.06
N SER A 162 6.47 13.38 10.24
CA SER A 162 7.61 14.26 10.45
C SER A 162 8.92 13.51 10.74
N ASP A 163 8.79 12.29 11.21
CA ASP A 163 9.90 11.42 11.60
C ASP A 163 9.47 9.95 11.53
N LYS A 164 10.43 9.06 11.77
CA LYS A 164 10.22 7.62 11.71
C LYS A 164 9.21 7.12 12.74
N GLU A 165 9.33 7.58 13.98
CA GLU A 165 8.45 7.12 15.08
C GLU A 165 6.99 7.47 14.79
N GLN A 166 6.74 8.67 14.25
CA GLN A 166 5.40 9.07 13.86
C GLN A 166 4.87 8.22 12.69
N LEU A 167 5.70 7.93 11.69
CA LEU A 167 5.33 7.05 10.58
C LEU A 167 4.93 5.66 11.09
N GLU A 168 5.78 5.04 11.90
CA GLU A 168 5.55 3.71 12.47
C GLU A 168 4.26 3.66 13.30
N CYS A 169 4.07 4.65 14.18
CA CYS A 169 2.87 4.75 15.02
C CYS A 169 1.59 4.91 14.18
N LYS A 170 1.56 5.82 13.23
CA LYS A 170 0.40 6.07 12.36
C LYS A 170 0.07 4.86 11.48
N LEU A 171 1.08 4.29 10.83
CA LEU A 171 0.87 3.11 10.00
C LEU A 171 0.36 1.93 10.82
N TRP A 172 0.93 1.69 12.00
CA TRP A 172 0.45 0.63 12.87
C TRP A 172 -1.02 0.83 13.28
N GLN A 173 -1.41 2.04 13.65
CA GLN A 173 -2.81 2.36 13.97
C GLN A 173 -3.74 2.06 12.78
N HIS A 174 -3.42 2.57 11.60
CA HIS A 174 -4.23 2.37 10.40
C HIS A 174 -4.31 0.89 9.98
N ILE A 175 -3.20 0.18 10.01
CA ILE A 175 -3.14 -1.23 9.62
C ILE A 175 -3.91 -2.10 10.60
N ASN A 176 -3.79 -1.83 11.89
CA ASN A 176 -4.51 -2.54 12.92
C ASN A 176 -6.04 -2.40 12.75
N GLU A 177 -6.51 -1.21 12.35
CA GLU A 177 -7.92 -1.02 11.98
C GLU A 177 -8.30 -1.91 10.79
N VAL A 178 -7.54 -1.88 9.69
CA VAL A 178 -7.84 -2.63 8.47
C VAL A 178 -7.84 -4.13 8.71
N VAL A 179 -6.89 -4.62 9.48
CA VAL A 179 -6.72 -6.05 9.77
C VAL A 179 -7.75 -6.58 10.75
N ASN A 180 -8.13 -5.79 11.76
CA ASN A 180 -9.09 -6.22 12.79
C ASN A 180 -10.56 -6.05 12.38
N HIS A 181 -10.87 -5.15 11.46
CA HIS A 181 -12.26 -4.97 10.96
C HIS A 181 -12.74 -6.07 10.00
N ARG A 182 -11.91 -7.08 9.69
CA ARG A 182 -12.34 -8.26 8.90
C ARG A 182 -13.55 -8.99 9.47
N GLY A 183 -13.69 -9.05 10.79
CA GLY A 183 -14.74 -9.81 11.44
C GLY A 183 -16.15 -9.24 11.30
N TYR A 184 -16.28 -7.99 10.84
CA TYR A 184 -17.61 -7.34 10.78
C TYR A 184 -18.30 -7.44 9.41
N SER A 185 -17.57 -7.65 8.32
CA SER A 185 -18.18 -7.78 6.98
C SER A 185 -18.65 -9.20 6.65
N GLU A 186 -18.06 -10.22 7.25
CA GLU A 186 -18.45 -11.63 6.97
C GLU A 186 -19.71 -12.09 7.74
N TRP A 187 -20.15 -11.33 8.78
CA TRP A 187 -21.33 -11.70 9.56
C TRP A 187 -22.65 -11.16 9.01
N ASN A 188 -22.62 -10.21 8.08
CA ASN A 188 -23.84 -9.62 7.53
C ASN A 188 -24.34 -10.28 6.23
N ASP A 189 -23.56 -11.14 5.59
CA ASP A 189 -23.98 -11.82 4.35
C ASP A 189 -24.67 -13.19 4.58
N ASN A 190 -24.75 -13.67 5.81
CA ASN A 190 -25.39 -14.96 6.14
C ASN A 190 -26.79 -14.83 6.78
N GLY A 191 -27.46 -13.70 6.62
CA GLY A 191 -28.77 -13.43 7.23
C GLY A 191 -29.79 -12.86 6.26
N GLY A 192 -30.17 -13.59 5.25
CA GLY A 192 -31.27 -13.20 4.37
C GLY A 192 -31.83 -14.39 3.61
#